data_fafe4791950c3af86c85e6b6e7442d7a
#
_entry.id   fafe4791950c3af86c85e6b6e7442d7a
#
_cell.length_a   1.000
_cell.length_b   1.000
_cell.length_c   1.000
_cell.angle_alpha   90.00
_cell.angle_beta   90.00
_cell.angle_gamma   90.00
#
_symmetry.space_group_name_H-M   'P 1'
#
loop_
_entity.id
_entity.type
_entity.pdbx_description
1 polymer ?
#
loop_
_entity_poly.entity_id
_entity_poly.type
_entity_poly.pdbx_seq_one_letter_code
_entity_poly.pdbx_strand_id
1 'polypeptide(L)'
;SKEIMAAIGDFPCKVIDTSTAFRTTAGWAYGFPELGESYKTAIATKKHIANPGCHASGMIACIAPLVKAGLVPADYPFTITSLTGYSGGGKKMIGQYESNPKDYFLYAPRQYGLGQEHKHLPEVQHVCGISEAPIFMPIVDDYYSGMEVTVGIHSRLCHKPVCIDKVQQ
;
A
#
# COMPACT_ATOMS: atom_id res chain seq x y z
N SER A 1 10.08 0.31 15.84
CA SER A 1 10.26 -1.12 15.48
C SER A 1 11.72 -1.55 15.40
N LYS A 2 12.61 -0.76 14.77
CA LYS A 2 14.05 -1.14 14.66
C LYS A 2 14.70 -1.35 16.02
N GLU A 3 14.47 -0.49 16.98
CA GLU A 3 14.96 -0.62 18.37
C GLU A 3 14.43 -1.89 19.05
N ILE A 4 13.13 -2.19 18.87
CA ILE A 4 12.53 -3.41 19.41
C ILE A 4 13.19 -4.65 18.81
N MET A 5 13.38 -4.67 17.48
CA MET A 5 14.06 -5.78 16.82
C MET A 5 15.51 -5.97 17.29
N ALA A 6 16.23 -4.87 17.51
CA ALA A 6 17.58 -4.92 18.08
C ALA A 6 17.57 -5.48 19.52
N ALA A 7 16.56 -5.13 20.31
CA ALA A 7 16.42 -5.59 21.70
C ALA A 7 15.96 -7.07 21.81
N ILE A 8 15.12 -7.53 20.90
CA ILE A 8 14.64 -8.92 20.88
C ILE A 8 15.74 -9.90 20.46
N GLY A 9 16.64 -9.47 19.56
CA GLY A 9 17.70 -10.34 19.03
C GLY A 9 17.15 -11.56 18.29
N ASP A 10 17.76 -12.71 18.51
CA ASP A 10 17.35 -13.97 17.88
C ASP A 10 16.24 -14.68 18.69
N PHE A 11 15.04 -14.12 18.62
CA PHE A 11 13.87 -14.67 19.32
C PHE A 11 13.37 -15.98 18.64
N PRO A 12 12.91 -17.00 19.40
CA PRO A 12 12.61 -18.33 18.84
C PRO A 12 11.36 -18.42 17.97
N CYS A 13 10.49 -17.42 17.99
CA CYS A 13 9.25 -17.43 17.18
C CYS A 13 9.32 -16.49 15.97
N LYS A 14 8.33 -16.61 15.08
CA LYS A 14 8.16 -15.66 13.97
C LYS A 14 7.76 -14.29 14.49
N VAL A 15 8.28 -13.26 13.86
CA VAL A 15 7.96 -11.86 14.16
C VAL A 15 7.22 -11.25 12.97
N ILE A 16 6.04 -10.68 13.23
CA ILE A 16 5.28 -9.91 12.25
C ILE A 16 5.38 -8.43 12.65
N ASP A 17 6.04 -7.62 11.82
CA ASP A 17 6.12 -6.17 12.01
C ASP A 17 5.04 -5.45 11.20
N THR A 18 4.23 -4.64 11.88
CA THR A 18 3.15 -3.87 11.24
C THR A 18 3.53 -2.45 10.89
N SER A 19 4.78 -2.05 11.22
CA SER A 19 5.29 -0.72 10.90
C SER A 19 5.80 -0.61 9.45
N THR A 20 6.25 0.57 9.09
CA THR A 20 6.88 0.81 7.77
C THR A 20 8.36 0.40 7.74
N ALA A 21 8.96 0.00 8.87
CA ALA A 21 10.40 -0.08 9.03
C ALA A 21 11.09 -1.15 8.17
N PHE A 22 10.37 -2.23 7.83
CA PHE A 22 10.98 -3.43 7.23
C PHE A 22 10.35 -3.88 5.92
N ARG A 23 9.38 -3.15 5.38
CA ARG A 23 8.61 -3.53 4.18
C ARG A 23 9.44 -3.65 2.91
N THR A 24 10.56 -2.89 2.84
CA THR A 24 11.50 -2.90 1.73
C THR A 24 12.88 -3.43 2.15
N THR A 25 12.98 -4.04 3.34
CA THR A 25 14.26 -4.49 3.89
C THR A 25 14.58 -5.91 3.44
N ALA A 26 15.79 -6.10 2.89
CA ALA A 26 16.28 -7.43 2.53
C ALA A 26 16.24 -8.38 3.74
N GLY A 27 15.91 -9.65 3.48
CA GLY A 27 15.79 -10.68 4.53
C GLY A 27 14.40 -10.79 5.16
N TRP A 28 13.56 -9.78 5.10
CA TRP A 28 12.16 -9.83 5.52
C TRP A 28 11.26 -10.42 4.44
N ALA A 29 10.26 -11.20 4.83
CA ALA A 29 9.17 -11.58 3.91
C ALA A 29 8.17 -10.44 3.83
N TYR A 30 7.80 -10.06 2.62
CA TYR A 30 6.68 -9.14 2.43
C TYR A 30 5.36 -9.90 2.59
N GLY A 31 4.52 -9.50 3.52
CA GLY A 31 3.34 -10.21 3.99
C GLY A 31 2.12 -10.14 3.06
N PHE A 32 2.31 -10.34 1.75
CA PHE A 32 1.24 -10.31 0.76
C PHE A 32 1.28 -11.59 -0.11
N PRO A 33 0.67 -12.69 0.37
CA PRO A 33 0.78 -14.01 -0.27
C PRO A 33 0.16 -14.08 -1.68
N GLU A 34 -0.83 -13.21 -1.97
CA GLU A 34 -1.53 -13.17 -3.25
C GLU A 34 -0.64 -12.71 -4.42
N LEU A 35 0.51 -12.11 -4.15
CA LEU A 35 1.48 -11.71 -5.18
C LEU A 35 2.16 -12.91 -5.86
N GLY A 36 2.04 -14.11 -5.31
CA GLY A 36 2.48 -15.34 -5.94
C GLY A 36 3.15 -16.32 -4.98
N GLU A 37 3.53 -17.49 -5.52
CA GLU A 37 4.04 -18.61 -4.75
C GLU A 37 5.34 -18.31 -3.99
N SER A 38 6.22 -17.48 -4.56
CA SER A 38 7.45 -17.04 -3.89
C SER A 38 7.17 -16.24 -2.61
N TYR A 39 6.10 -15.42 -2.61
CA TYR A 39 5.67 -14.66 -1.42
C TYR A 39 5.08 -15.58 -0.36
N LYS A 40 4.23 -16.53 -0.74
CA LYS A 40 3.69 -17.57 0.17
C LYS A 40 4.81 -18.37 0.82
N THR A 41 5.75 -18.86 0.03
CA THR A 41 6.91 -19.59 0.51
C THR A 41 7.76 -18.74 1.46
N ALA A 42 8.02 -17.47 1.12
CA ALA A 42 8.78 -16.57 1.99
C ALA A 42 8.08 -16.34 3.33
N ILE A 43 6.76 -16.13 3.34
CA ILE A 43 5.96 -15.99 4.56
C ILE A 43 6.00 -17.26 5.41
N ALA A 44 5.89 -18.43 4.75
CA ALA A 44 5.91 -19.73 5.44
C ALA A 44 7.28 -20.06 6.07
N THR A 45 8.38 -19.71 5.40
CA THR A 45 9.73 -20.15 5.77
C THR A 45 10.55 -19.11 6.53
N LYS A 46 10.40 -17.82 6.24
CA LYS A 46 11.18 -16.78 6.91
C LYS A 46 10.67 -16.50 8.33
N LYS A 47 11.59 -16.07 9.18
CA LYS A 47 11.34 -15.73 10.58
C LYS A 47 10.71 -14.33 10.73
N HIS A 48 11.04 -13.41 9.85
CA HIS A 48 10.60 -12.02 9.90
C HIS A 48 9.65 -11.70 8.74
N ILE A 49 8.49 -11.18 9.05
CA ILE A 49 7.42 -10.83 8.10
C ILE A 49 7.06 -9.37 8.28
N ALA A 50 7.12 -8.59 7.21
CA ALA A 50 6.66 -7.20 7.18
C ALA A 50 5.22 -7.14 6.66
N ASN A 51 4.29 -6.71 7.50
CA ASN A 51 2.90 -6.54 7.12
C ASN A 51 2.74 -5.33 6.19
N PRO A 52 2.05 -5.48 5.05
CA PRO A 52 1.84 -4.39 4.10
C PRO A 52 1.13 -3.16 4.67
N GLY A 53 1.36 -2.01 4.08
CA GLY A 53 0.58 -0.81 4.34
C GLY A 53 -0.81 -0.87 3.70
N CYS A 54 -1.81 -0.27 4.34
CA CYS A 54 -3.19 -0.36 3.88
C CYS A 54 -3.39 0.18 2.44
N HIS A 55 -2.99 1.41 2.16
CA HIS A 55 -3.05 1.94 0.78
C HIS A 55 -2.11 1.17 -0.17
N ALA A 56 -0.92 0.79 0.31
CA ALA A 56 0.02 0.04 -0.50
C ALA A 56 -0.56 -1.31 -0.96
N SER A 57 -1.30 -2.01 -0.10
CA SER A 57 -1.96 -3.28 -0.47
C SER A 57 -2.89 -3.11 -1.67
N GLY A 58 -3.76 -2.09 -1.67
CA GLY A 58 -4.65 -1.82 -2.79
C GLY A 58 -3.91 -1.42 -4.07
N MET A 59 -2.90 -0.53 -3.96
CA MET A 59 -2.08 -0.13 -5.10
C MET A 59 -1.33 -1.31 -5.70
N ILE A 60 -0.69 -2.11 -4.86
CA ILE A 60 0.10 -3.27 -5.27
C ILE A 60 -0.78 -4.33 -5.92
N ALA A 61 -1.97 -4.59 -5.35
CA ALA A 61 -2.94 -5.52 -5.94
C ALA A 61 -3.34 -5.13 -7.37
N CYS A 62 -3.47 -3.82 -7.64
CA CYS A 62 -3.81 -3.31 -8.96
C CYS A 62 -2.60 -3.27 -9.92
N ILE A 63 -1.43 -2.86 -9.45
CA ILE A 63 -0.28 -2.55 -10.31
C ILE A 63 0.61 -3.77 -10.56
N ALA A 64 0.96 -4.51 -9.50
CA ALA A 64 1.95 -5.58 -9.60
C ALA A 64 1.60 -6.66 -10.64
N PRO A 65 0.36 -7.16 -10.75
CA PRO A 65 0.03 -8.15 -11.76
C PRO A 65 0.13 -7.59 -13.19
N LEU A 66 -0.21 -6.33 -13.41
CA LEU A 66 -0.15 -5.71 -14.74
C LEU A 66 1.28 -5.49 -15.22
N VAL A 67 2.17 -5.05 -14.33
CA VAL A 67 3.59 -4.89 -14.62
C VAL A 67 4.24 -6.25 -14.81
N LYS A 68 3.96 -7.22 -13.95
CA LYS A 68 4.49 -8.60 -14.03
C LYS A 68 4.05 -9.31 -15.32
N ALA A 69 2.83 -9.08 -15.79
CA ALA A 69 2.33 -9.62 -17.05
C ALA A 69 2.88 -8.89 -18.29
N GLY A 70 3.67 -7.83 -18.12
CA GLY A 70 4.18 -6.99 -19.21
C GLY A 70 3.09 -6.26 -19.98
N LEU A 71 1.93 -6.02 -19.35
CA LEU A 71 0.84 -5.23 -19.95
C LEU A 71 1.10 -3.74 -19.80
N VAL A 72 1.62 -3.33 -18.65
CA VAL A 72 1.97 -1.95 -18.32
C VAL A 72 3.48 -1.86 -18.09
N PRO A 73 4.19 -0.89 -18.70
CA PRO A 73 5.63 -0.75 -18.49
C PRO A 73 5.98 -0.30 -17.08
N ALA A 74 7.19 -0.65 -16.63
CA ALA A 74 7.66 -0.29 -15.27
C ALA A 74 7.86 1.22 -15.07
N ASP A 75 8.07 1.96 -16.14
CA ASP A 75 8.20 3.43 -16.15
C ASP A 75 6.87 4.15 -16.43
N TYR A 76 5.74 3.43 -16.33
CA TYR A 76 4.42 4.02 -16.50
C TYR A 76 4.16 5.09 -15.43
N PRO A 77 3.69 6.32 -15.82
CA PRO A 77 3.42 7.40 -14.88
C PRO A 77 2.08 7.18 -14.14
N PHE A 78 2.07 6.30 -13.14
CA PHE A 78 0.87 5.97 -12.39
C PHE A 78 0.30 7.16 -11.62
N THR A 79 -1.02 7.32 -11.70
CA THR A 79 -1.78 8.25 -10.88
C THR A 79 -2.85 7.46 -10.13
N ILE A 80 -2.91 7.65 -8.80
CA ILE A 80 -3.72 6.82 -7.91
C ILE A 80 -4.54 7.71 -6.98
N THR A 81 -5.84 7.48 -6.94
CA THR A 81 -6.74 8.02 -5.93
C THR A 81 -7.09 6.91 -4.94
N SER A 82 -7.13 7.22 -3.66
CA SER A 82 -7.58 6.27 -2.65
C SER A 82 -8.44 6.96 -1.60
N LEU A 83 -9.69 6.51 -1.51
CA LEU A 83 -10.65 6.97 -0.50
C LEU A 83 -10.60 6.04 0.70
N THR A 84 -10.47 6.59 1.93
CA THR A 84 -10.36 5.79 3.15
C THR A 84 -11.16 6.37 4.30
N GLY A 85 -11.63 5.48 5.19
CA GLY A 85 -12.19 5.86 6.47
C GLY A 85 -11.12 6.36 7.45
N TYR A 86 -11.56 7.11 8.46
CA TYR A 86 -10.66 7.82 9.38
C TYR A 86 -9.91 6.91 10.36
N SER A 87 -10.33 5.66 10.57
CA SER A 87 -9.62 4.73 11.47
C SER A 87 -8.19 4.44 11.02
N GLY A 88 -7.91 4.51 9.70
CA GLY A 88 -6.56 4.35 9.14
C GLY A 88 -5.55 5.40 9.61
N GLY A 89 -6.00 6.56 10.08
CA GLY A 89 -5.17 7.61 10.67
C GLY A 89 -4.80 7.40 12.14
N GLY A 90 -5.25 6.29 12.74
CA GLY A 90 -4.95 5.91 14.11
C GLY A 90 -5.66 6.77 15.16
N LYS A 91 -5.30 6.58 16.43
CA LYS A 91 -6.01 7.16 17.60
C LYS A 91 -6.26 8.67 17.50
N LYS A 92 -5.30 9.44 16.97
CA LYS A 92 -5.43 10.89 16.85
C LYS A 92 -6.55 11.26 15.88
N MET A 93 -6.60 10.64 14.71
CA MET A 93 -7.62 10.92 13.70
C MET A 93 -9.00 10.41 14.16
N ILE A 94 -9.06 9.21 14.73
CA ILE A 94 -10.30 8.68 15.35
C ILE A 94 -10.85 9.69 16.36
N GLY A 95 -10.05 10.17 17.31
CA GLY A 95 -10.50 11.14 18.30
C GLY A 95 -10.97 12.48 17.69
N GLN A 96 -10.43 12.90 16.54
CA GLN A 96 -10.91 14.08 15.83
C GLN A 96 -12.30 13.86 15.21
N TYR A 97 -12.50 12.72 14.54
CA TYR A 97 -13.76 12.43 13.87
C TYR A 97 -14.89 12.05 14.83
N GLU A 98 -14.56 11.51 15.98
CA GLU A 98 -15.52 11.11 17.04
C GLU A 98 -15.71 12.16 18.14
N SER A 99 -15.07 13.33 18.02
CA SER A 99 -15.25 14.44 18.96
C SER A 99 -16.66 15.04 18.91
N ASN A 100 -17.12 15.54 20.04
CA ASN A 100 -18.40 16.24 20.14
C ASN A 100 -18.21 17.58 20.91
N PRO A 101 -18.32 18.75 20.24
CA PRO A 101 -18.65 18.90 18.82
C PRO A 101 -17.48 18.48 17.90
N LYS A 102 -17.82 17.93 16.74
CA LYS A 102 -16.86 17.63 15.69
C LYS A 102 -16.58 18.89 14.86
N ASP A 103 -15.34 19.08 14.44
CA ASP A 103 -14.95 20.16 13.54
C ASP A 103 -15.75 20.08 12.24
N TYR A 104 -16.31 21.20 11.80
CA TYR A 104 -17.14 21.30 10.59
C TYR A 104 -16.45 20.75 9.33
N PHE A 105 -15.15 20.98 9.18
CA PHE A 105 -14.38 20.48 8.03
C PHE A 105 -14.26 18.95 7.95
N LEU A 106 -14.57 18.23 9.03
CA LEU A 106 -14.51 16.78 9.07
C LEU A 106 -15.76 16.07 8.53
N TYR A 107 -16.81 16.83 8.18
CA TYR A 107 -18.01 16.28 7.55
C TYR A 107 -17.89 16.07 6.02
N ALA A 108 -16.77 16.51 5.44
CA ALA A 108 -16.50 16.39 4.01
C ALA A 108 -15.21 15.60 3.73
N PRO A 109 -15.10 14.90 2.59
CA PRO A 109 -13.89 14.24 2.17
C PRO A 109 -12.72 15.23 2.12
N ARG A 110 -11.55 14.79 2.61
CA ARG A 110 -10.35 15.64 2.66
C ARG A 110 -9.15 14.92 2.04
N GLN A 111 -8.56 15.54 1.03
CA GLN A 111 -7.28 15.11 0.53
C GLN A 111 -6.16 15.42 1.52
N TYR A 112 -5.20 14.53 1.68
CA TYR A 112 -4.01 14.71 2.51
C TYR A 112 -2.76 14.21 1.78
N GLY A 113 -1.59 14.33 2.38
CA GLY A 113 -0.34 13.85 1.78
C GLY A 113 0.05 14.57 0.48
N LEU A 114 -0.31 15.86 0.34
CA LEU A 114 -0.10 16.65 -0.88
C LEU A 114 1.38 16.80 -1.27
N GLY A 115 2.31 16.65 -0.32
CA GLY A 115 3.76 16.69 -0.58
C GLY A 115 4.32 15.48 -1.33
N GLN A 116 3.49 14.50 -1.65
CA GLN A 116 3.91 13.27 -2.36
C GLN A 116 5.04 12.48 -1.65
N GLU A 117 5.10 12.58 -0.31
CA GLU A 117 6.06 11.89 0.55
C GLU A 117 5.38 10.82 1.42
N HIS A 118 4.29 10.24 0.91
CA HIS A 118 3.54 9.26 1.69
C HIS A 118 4.37 8.00 1.91
N LYS A 119 4.41 7.52 3.16
CA LYS A 119 5.20 6.36 3.61
C LYS A 119 4.96 5.06 2.84
N HIS A 120 3.87 4.94 2.08
CA HIS A 120 3.57 3.77 1.26
C HIS A 120 4.15 3.85 -0.17
N LEU A 121 4.61 5.01 -0.63
CA LEU A 121 5.14 5.15 -1.99
C LEU A 121 6.41 4.33 -2.23
N PRO A 122 7.42 4.36 -1.34
CA PRO A 122 8.60 3.50 -1.51
C PRO A 122 8.27 2.00 -1.49
N GLU A 123 7.27 1.61 -0.70
CA GLU A 123 6.78 0.24 -0.61
C GLU A 123 6.18 -0.23 -1.95
N VAL A 124 5.28 0.57 -2.53
CA VAL A 124 4.66 0.28 -3.83
C VAL A 124 5.71 0.22 -4.93
N GLN A 125 6.61 1.20 -4.98
CA GLN A 125 7.69 1.25 -5.97
C GLN A 125 8.55 -0.01 -5.93
N HIS A 126 8.98 -0.40 -4.73
CA HIS A 126 9.82 -1.58 -4.54
C HIS A 126 9.11 -2.88 -4.92
N VAL A 127 7.88 -3.09 -4.44
CA VAL A 127 7.15 -4.35 -4.61
C VAL A 127 6.63 -4.52 -6.04
N CYS A 128 6.16 -3.45 -6.67
CA CYS A 128 5.71 -3.49 -8.06
C CYS A 128 6.85 -3.46 -9.08
N GLY A 129 8.09 -3.13 -8.66
CA GLY A 129 9.23 -2.99 -9.57
C GLY A 129 9.09 -1.81 -10.54
N ILE A 130 8.41 -0.74 -10.13
CA ILE A 130 8.22 0.46 -10.95
C ILE A 130 9.36 1.46 -10.74
N SER A 131 9.72 2.18 -11.82
CA SER A 131 10.88 3.08 -11.84
C SER A 131 10.68 4.32 -10.98
N GLU A 132 9.45 4.83 -10.91
CA GLU A 132 9.11 6.05 -10.18
C GLU A 132 7.91 5.82 -9.26
N ALA A 133 7.87 6.59 -8.17
CA ALA A 133 6.72 6.57 -7.27
C ALA A 133 5.48 7.13 -7.97
N PRO A 134 4.29 6.53 -7.77
CA PRO A 134 3.05 7.06 -8.32
C PRO A 134 2.72 8.45 -7.77
N ILE A 135 2.02 9.27 -8.56
CA ILE A 135 1.29 10.42 -8.00
C ILE A 135 0.14 9.84 -7.17
N PHE A 136 0.15 10.13 -5.87
CA PHE A 136 -0.79 9.57 -4.92
C PHE A 136 -1.71 10.63 -4.31
N MET A 137 -3.01 10.43 -4.44
CA MET A 137 -4.05 11.33 -3.95
C MET A 137 -4.94 10.61 -2.92
N PRO A 138 -4.46 10.46 -1.66
CA PRO A 138 -5.28 9.88 -0.61
C PRO A 138 -6.34 10.86 -0.11
N ILE A 139 -7.55 10.36 0.11
CA ILE A 139 -8.69 11.10 0.60
C ILE A 139 -9.22 10.38 1.84
N VAL A 140 -9.38 11.08 2.95
CA VAL A 140 -10.07 10.58 4.13
C VAL A 140 -11.47 11.16 4.19
N ASP A 141 -12.43 10.33 4.58
CA ASP A 141 -13.83 10.73 4.66
C ASP A 141 -14.47 10.31 5.99
N ASP A 142 -15.67 10.81 6.25
CA ASP A 142 -16.40 10.68 7.51
C ASP A 142 -17.10 9.32 7.64
N TYR A 143 -16.32 8.25 7.57
CA TYR A 143 -16.74 6.91 7.98
C TYR A 143 -15.59 6.18 8.67
N TYR A 144 -15.90 5.22 9.54
CA TYR A 144 -14.91 4.60 10.40
C TYR A 144 -13.85 3.83 9.62
N SER A 145 -14.24 2.85 8.83
CA SER A 145 -13.31 1.97 8.12
C SER A 145 -13.81 1.58 6.74
N GLY A 146 -12.88 1.25 5.88
CA GLY A 146 -13.06 0.88 4.49
C GLY A 146 -12.10 1.65 3.60
N MET A 147 -11.81 1.09 2.44
CA MET A 147 -10.89 1.70 1.49
C MET A 147 -11.26 1.34 0.07
N GLU A 148 -11.20 2.33 -0.79
CA GLU A 148 -11.26 2.18 -2.23
C GLU A 148 -9.94 2.69 -2.83
N VAL A 149 -9.40 2.00 -3.83
CA VAL A 149 -8.19 2.42 -4.53
C VAL A 149 -8.44 2.37 -6.03
N THR A 150 -8.33 3.51 -6.67
CA THR A 150 -8.46 3.65 -8.13
C THR A 150 -7.09 3.93 -8.75
N VAL A 151 -6.70 3.10 -9.71
CA VAL A 151 -5.50 3.27 -10.53
C VAL A 151 -5.93 3.57 -11.97
N GLY A 152 -5.69 4.80 -12.41
CA GLY A 152 -5.98 5.22 -13.78
C GLY A 152 -4.93 4.70 -14.76
N ILE A 153 -5.36 4.01 -15.83
CA ILE A 153 -4.47 3.50 -16.88
C ILE A 153 -4.90 3.98 -18.26
N HIS A 154 -4.02 4.69 -18.93
CA HIS A 154 -4.18 5.05 -20.33
C HIS A 154 -3.69 3.91 -21.24
N SER A 155 -4.58 3.24 -21.95
CA SER A 155 -4.26 2.11 -22.83
C SER A 155 -3.19 2.41 -23.88
N ARG A 156 -3.11 3.67 -24.35
CA ARG A 156 -2.09 4.14 -25.30
C ARG A 156 -0.65 4.09 -24.78
N LEU A 157 -0.47 4.04 -23.44
CA LEU A 157 0.85 3.98 -22.79
C LEU A 157 1.21 2.55 -22.38
N CYS A 158 0.38 1.57 -22.69
CA CYS A 158 0.63 0.17 -22.43
C CYS A 158 1.43 -0.47 -23.56
N HIS A 159 2.20 -1.53 -23.26
CA HIS A 159 2.98 -2.26 -24.26
C HIS A 159 2.13 -2.92 -25.36
N LYS A 160 0.87 -3.27 -24.99
CA LYS A 160 -0.11 -3.90 -25.90
C LYS A 160 -1.47 -3.28 -25.66
N PRO A 161 -2.38 -3.32 -26.64
CA PRO A 161 -3.75 -2.92 -26.40
C PRO A 161 -4.33 -3.70 -25.21
N VAL A 162 -4.66 -2.98 -24.15
CA VAL A 162 -5.26 -3.55 -22.94
C VAL A 162 -6.76 -3.47 -23.08
N CYS A 163 -7.44 -4.62 -23.05
CA CYS A 163 -8.89 -4.72 -22.93
C CYS A 163 -9.27 -5.29 -21.57
N ILE A 164 -10.50 -5.08 -21.16
CA ILE A 164 -10.99 -5.48 -19.83
C ILE A 164 -10.82 -6.98 -19.59
N ASP A 165 -11.06 -7.80 -20.60
CA ASP A 165 -10.95 -9.26 -20.49
C ASP A 165 -9.52 -9.73 -20.14
N LYS A 166 -8.50 -8.97 -20.57
CA LYS A 166 -7.09 -9.26 -20.23
C LYS A 166 -6.69 -8.77 -18.84
N VAL A 167 -7.42 -7.83 -18.28
CA VAL A 167 -7.16 -7.30 -16.95
C VAL A 167 -7.84 -8.16 -15.88
N GLN A 168 -8.93 -8.85 -16.24
CA GLN A 168 -9.69 -9.69 -15.32
C GLN A 168 -9.18 -11.14 -15.20
N GLN A 169 -8.25 -11.55 -16.05
CA GLN A 169 -7.58 -12.87 -16.00
C GLN A 169 -6.40 -12.86 -15.02
#